data_339e47e3249751f0ea851d6f9b32b1ae
#
_entry.id   339e47e3249751f0ea851d6f9b32b1ae
#
_cell.length_a   1.000
_cell.length_b   1.000
_cell.length_c   1.000
_cell.angle_alpha   90.00
_cell.angle_beta   90.00
_cell.angle_gamma   90.00
#
_symmetry.space_group_name_H-M   'P 1'
#
loop_
_entity.id
_entity.type
_entity.pdbx_description
1 polymer ?
#
loop_
_entity_poly.entity_id
_entity_poly.type
_entity_poly.pdbx_seq_one_letter_code
_entity_poly.pdbx_strand_id
1 'polypeptide(L)'
;MTVLIGQTQYSVAARAALQRHRSIRDHFAAELFADPALEALLQLVIAQEEGVRLSMLTLSRQCSVSESTGLRWIARLEALGYCERIADHQDPRRSWIVMSDDGCRRMRRWLDTQPREA
;
A
#
# COMPACT_ATOMS: atom_id res chain seq x y z
N MET A 1 -3.13 21.80 16.65
CA MET A 1 -3.35 21.22 15.32
C MET A 1 -4.33 20.07 15.44
N THR A 2 -5.38 20.13 14.67
CA THR A 2 -6.40 19.08 14.70
C THR A 2 -5.97 17.94 13.77
N VAL A 3 -5.78 16.76 14.33
CA VAL A 3 -5.50 15.55 13.53
C VAL A 3 -6.84 14.85 13.31
N LEU A 4 -7.14 14.56 12.05
CA LEU A 4 -8.34 13.80 11.72
C LEU A 4 -8.20 12.38 12.25
N ILE A 5 -9.31 11.81 12.71
CA ILE A 5 -9.35 10.42 13.19
C ILE A 5 -8.85 9.51 12.04
N GLY A 6 -7.91 8.62 12.35
CA GLY A 6 -7.35 7.68 11.39
C GLY A 6 -6.13 8.18 10.63
N GLN A 7 -5.76 9.47 10.77
CA GLN A 7 -4.55 9.98 10.13
C GLN A 7 -3.37 9.98 11.10
N THR A 8 -2.22 9.46 10.63
CA THR A 8 -0.96 9.48 11.37
C THR A 8 0.10 10.13 10.49
N GLN A 9 1.28 10.42 11.08
CA GLN A 9 2.40 10.95 10.29
C GLN A 9 2.79 9.99 9.15
N TYR A 10 2.65 8.67 9.36
CA TYR A 10 3.00 7.69 8.34
C TYR A 10 1.92 7.56 7.26
N SER A 11 0.65 7.67 7.61
CA SER A 11 -0.41 7.67 6.59
C SER A 11 -0.31 8.93 5.72
N VAL A 12 -0.02 10.07 6.30
CA VAL A 12 0.19 11.33 5.56
C VAL A 12 1.41 11.20 4.63
N ALA A 13 2.53 10.71 5.17
CA ALA A 13 3.76 10.53 4.37
C ALA A 13 3.56 9.52 3.24
N ALA A 14 2.84 8.42 3.50
CA ALA A 14 2.56 7.40 2.48
C ALA A 14 1.66 7.94 1.38
N ARG A 15 0.63 8.72 1.72
CA ARG A 15 -0.23 9.36 0.71
C ARG A 15 0.54 10.33 -0.17
N ALA A 16 1.43 11.12 0.44
CA ALA A 16 2.26 12.05 -0.30
C ALA A 16 3.22 11.31 -1.25
N ALA A 17 3.84 10.24 -0.78
CA ALA A 17 4.72 9.41 -1.61
C ALA A 17 3.96 8.78 -2.78
N LEU A 18 2.75 8.28 -2.53
CA LEU A 18 1.91 7.69 -3.55
C LEU A 18 1.52 8.72 -4.60
N GLN A 19 1.15 9.92 -4.18
CA GLN A 19 0.79 11.00 -5.08
C GLN A 19 1.98 11.44 -5.94
N ARG A 20 3.17 11.60 -5.35
CA ARG A 20 4.38 11.93 -6.11
C ARG A 20 4.70 10.85 -7.14
N HIS A 21 4.60 9.61 -6.74
CA HIS A 21 4.85 8.48 -7.64
C HIS A 21 3.88 8.47 -8.82
N ARG A 22 2.61 8.74 -8.55
CA ARG A 22 1.57 8.74 -9.60
C ARG A 22 1.62 9.97 -10.49
N SER A 23 2.10 11.10 -9.99
CA SER A 23 2.08 12.36 -10.73
C SER A 23 2.91 12.33 -12.02
N ILE A 24 4.01 11.59 -12.03
CA ILE A 24 4.84 11.49 -13.24
C ILE A 24 4.07 10.84 -14.40
N ARG A 25 3.07 10.02 -14.09
CA ARG A 25 2.27 9.33 -15.10
C ARG A 25 1.30 10.26 -15.83
N ASP A 26 1.10 11.49 -15.32
CA ASP A 26 0.34 12.52 -16.02
C ASP A 26 1.13 13.15 -17.15
N HIS A 27 2.45 12.98 -17.16
CA HIS A 27 3.36 13.62 -18.10
C HIS A 27 3.94 12.65 -19.14
N PHE A 28 3.85 11.34 -18.89
CA PHE A 28 4.43 10.33 -19.76
C PHE A 28 3.45 9.16 -19.90
N ALA A 29 3.79 8.20 -20.75
CA ALA A 29 3.00 6.97 -20.84
C ALA A 29 2.98 6.26 -19.49
N ALA A 30 1.78 6.06 -18.95
CA ALA A 30 1.60 5.56 -17.57
C ALA A 30 2.29 4.20 -17.34
N GLU A 31 2.30 3.33 -18.34
CA GLU A 31 2.91 2.00 -18.23
C GLU A 31 4.41 2.04 -17.96
N LEU A 32 5.08 3.15 -18.28
CA LEU A 32 6.51 3.28 -18.02
C LEU A 32 6.83 3.40 -16.53
N PHE A 33 5.86 3.88 -15.75
CA PHE A 33 6.06 4.19 -14.34
C PHE A 33 5.10 3.41 -13.45
N ALA A 34 4.51 2.34 -13.94
CA ALA A 34 3.70 1.47 -13.12
C ALA A 34 4.61 0.69 -12.16
N ASP A 35 4.38 0.88 -10.87
CA ASP A 35 5.16 0.20 -9.82
C ASP A 35 4.18 -0.43 -8.83
N PRO A 36 3.63 -1.60 -9.17
CA PRO A 36 2.62 -2.24 -8.34
C PRO A 36 3.13 -2.64 -6.96
N ALA A 37 4.41 -2.98 -6.83
CA ALA A 37 4.98 -3.34 -5.53
C ALA A 37 4.97 -2.14 -4.58
N LEU A 38 5.48 -0.99 -5.04
CA LEU A 38 5.50 0.23 -4.23
C LEU A 38 4.08 0.70 -3.92
N GLU A 39 3.20 0.72 -4.92
CA GLU A 39 1.82 1.14 -4.70
C GLU A 39 1.10 0.24 -3.69
N ALA A 40 1.29 -1.07 -3.77
CA ALA A 40 0.70 -2.00 -2.81
C ALA A 40 1.22 -1.74 -1.38
N LEU A 41 2.53 -1.57 -1.23
CA LEU A 41 3.13 -1.29 0.07
C LEU A 41 2.62 0.02 0.67
N LEU A 42 2.53 1.07 -0.15
CA LEU A 42 2.01 2.37 0.31
C LEU A 42 0.54 2.28 0.72
N GLN A 43 -0.29 1.60 -0.06
CA GLN A 43 -1.70 1.39 0.30
C GLN A 43 -1.86 0.58 1.58
N LEU A 44 -1.00 -0.42 1.78
CA LEU A 44 -1.02 -1.22 3.01
C LEU A 44 -0.62 -0.40 4.24
N VAL A 45 0.38 0.48 4.12
CA VAL A 45 0.75 1.39 5.21
C VAL A 45 -0.42 2.30 5.55
N ILE A 46 -1.03 2.92 4.54
CA ILE A 46 -2.17 3.82 4.74
C ILE A 46 -3.30 3.09 5.47
N ALA A 47 -3.67 1.90 4.99
CA ALA A 47 -4.74 1.12 5.59
C ALA A 47 -4.43 0.76 7.05
N GLN A 48 -3.22 0.31 7.33
CA GLN A 48 -2.82 -0.06 8.68
C GLN A 48 -2.83 1.13 9.63
N GLU A 49 -2.28 2.25 9.19
CA GLU A 49 -2.19 3.46 10.01
C GLU A 49 -3.57 4.07 10.26
N GLU A 50 -4.50 3.89 9.34
CA GLU A 50 -5.86 4.43 9.45
C GLU A 50 -6.86 3.41 10.00
N GLY A 51 -6.41 2.21 10.38
CA GLY A 51 -7.28 1.19 10.98
C GLY A 51 -8.25 0.55 10.01
N VAL A 52 -7.92 0.50 8.73
CA VAL A 52 -8.75 -0.08 7.67
C VAL A 52 -8.15 -1.40 7.20
N ARG A 53 -9.00 -2.40 6.95
CA ARG A 53 -8.58 -3.65 6.32
C ARG A 53 -8.83 -3.61 4.83
N LEU A 54 -7.88 -4.15 4.08
CA LEU A 54 -8.00 -4.31 2.63
C LEU A 54 -8.10 -5.79 2.29
N SER A 55 -9.05 -6.13 1.41
CA SER A 55 -9.07 -7.46 0.82
C SER A 55 -8.00 -7.55 -0.25
N MET A 56 -7.58 -8.79 -0.58
CA MET A 56 -6.65 -9.04 -1.68
C MET A 56 -7.12 -8.37 -2.97
N LEU A 57 -8.41 -8.50 -3.27
CA LEU A 57 -8.98 -7.96 -4.49
C LEU A 57 -8.97 -6.44 -4.51
N THR A 58 -9.37 -5.81 -3.39
CA THR A 58 -9.36 -4.35 -3.30
C THR A 58 -7.95 -3.80 -3.46
N LEU A 59 -6.98 -4.39 -2.79
CA LEU A 59 -5.59 -3.94 -2.93
C LEU A 59 -5.09 -4.09 -4.36
N SER A 60 -5.38 -5.23 -5.01
CA SER A 60 -4.95 -5.45 -6.39
C SER A 60 -5.51 -4.40 -7.34
N ARG A 61 -6.75 -3.96 -7.11
CA ARG A 61 -7.41 -2.93 -7.92
C ARG A 61 -6.85 -1.53 -7.67
N GLN A 62 -6.21 -1.31 -6.54
CA GLN A 62 -5.57 -0.03 -6.23
C GLN A 62 -4.17 0.09 -6.82
N CYS A 63 -3.59 -1.01 -7.28
CA CYS A 63 -2.35 -1.00 -8.03
C CYS A 63 -2.64 -0.60 -9.48
N SER A 64 -1.73 0.13 -10.10
CA SER A 64 -1.94 0.69 -11.44
C SER A 64 -1.62 -0.31 -12.55
N VAL A 65 -2.05 -1.55 -12.37
CA VAL A 65 -1.87 -2.65 -13.31
C VAL A 65 -3.15 -3.47 -13.34
N SER A 66 -3.21 -4.48 -14.22
CA SER A 66 -4.38 -5.38 -14.24
C SER A 66 -4.52 -6.10 -12.89
N GLU A 67 -5.74 -6.50 -12.58
CA GLU A 67 -6.05 -7.19 -11.33
C GLU A 67 -5.17 -8.43 -11.14
N SER A 68 -5.04 -9.26 -12.18
CA SER A 68 -4.22 -10.47 -12.11
C SER A 68 -2.75 -10.15 -11.87
N THR A 69 -2.23 -9.10 -12.50
CA THR A 69 -0.84 -8.66 -12.27
C THR A 69 -0.69 -8.13 -10.84
N GLY A 70 -1.64 -7.34 -10.36
CA GLY A 70 -1.64 -6.86 -8.98
C GLY A 70 -1.61 -7.98 -7.97
N LEU A 71 -2.46 -9.00 -8.17
CA LEU A 71 -2.50 -10.17 -7.29
C LEU A 71 -1.15 -10.91 -7.26
N ARG A 72 -0.47 -11.03 -8.41
CA ARG A 72 0.85 -11.66 -8.46
C ARG A 72 1.90 -10.88 -7.68
N TRP A 73 1.87 -9.55 -7.76
CA TRP A 73 2.80 -8.72 -7.00
C TRP A 73 2.55 -8.80 -5.50
N ILE A 74 1.27 -8.82 -5.09
CA ILE A 74 0.92 -8.98 -3.67
C ILE A 74 1.41 -10.34 -3.16
N ALA A 75 1.21 -11.41 -3.94
CA ALA A 75 1.71 -12.73 -3.58
C ALA A 75 3.24 -12.74 -3.44
N ARG A 76 3.96 -11.99 -4.29
CA ARG A 76 5.40 -11.86 -4.19
C ARG A 76 5.82 -11.15 -2.91
N LEU A 77 5.12 -10.07 -2.54
CA LEU A 77 5.38 -9.36 -1.29
C LEU A 77 5.10 -10.26 -0.08
N GLU A 78 4.06 -11.05 -0.15
CA GLU A 78 3.73 -12.03 0.88
C GLU A 78 4.84 -13.08 1.02
N ALA A 79 5.31 -13.61 -0.10
CA ALA A 79 6.38 -14.61 -0.12
C ALA A 79 7.68 -14.08 0.48
N LEU A 80 7.94 -12.77 0.31
CA LEU A 80 9.12 -12.12 0.87
C LEU A 80 8.93 -11.74 2.35
N GLY A 81 7.74 -11.94 2.90
CA GLY A 81 7.47 -11.68 4.31
C GLY A 81 7.10 -10.25 4.66
N TYR A 82 6.77 -9.41 3.67
CA TYR A 82 6.43 -8.02 3.91
C TYR A 82 4.96 -7.80 4.23
N CYS A 83 4.09 -8.72 3.85
CA CYS A 83 2.68 -8.68 4.19
C CYS A 83 2.18 -10.10 4.46
N GLU A 84 1.00 -10.18 5.06
CA GLU A 84 0.41 -11.44 5.51
C GLU A 84 -1.05 -11.51 5.09
N ARG A 85 -1.45 -12.70 4.65
CA ARG A 85 -2.84 -12.96 4.29
C ARG A 85 -3.57 -13.47 5.52
N ILE A 86 -4.75 -12.90 5.78
CA ILE A 86 -5.60 -13.29 6.90
C ILE A 86 -6.94 -13.76 6.34
N ALA A 87 -7.38 -14.94 6.77
CA ALA A 87 -8.68 -15.47 6.35
C ALA A 87 -9.81 -14.59 6.89
N ASP A 88 -10.82 -14.36 6.06
CA ASP A 88 -12.05 -13.72 6.50
C ASP A 88 -12.97 -14.80 7.05
N HIS A 89 -13.22 -14.77 8.35
CA HIS A 89 -14.05 -15.80 9.01
C HIS A 89 -15.53 -15.73 8.60
N GLN A 90 -15.96 -14.61 8.05
CA GLN A 90 -17.35 -14.42 7.63
C GLN A 90 -17.58 -14.80 6.16
N ASP A 91 -16.53 -14.73 5.34
CA ASP A 91 -16.63 -15.09 3.92
C ASP A 91 -15.38 -15.87 3.52
N PRO A 92 -15.48 -17.20 3.39
CA PRO A 92 -14.32 -18.03 3.06
C PRO A 92 -13.73 -17.77 1.67
N ARG A 93 -14.45 -17.03 0.81
CA ARG A 93 -13.98 -16.68 -0.52
C ARG A 93 -13.10 -15.42 -0.51
N ARG A 94 -13.03 -14.72 0.62
CA ARG A 94 -12.29 -13.46 0.75
C ARG A 94 -11.14 -13.62 1.73
N SER A 95 -9.99 -13.03 1.38
CA SER A 95 -8.85 -12.92 2.27
C SER A 95 -8.52 -11.45 2.48
N TRP A 96 -8.16 -11.11 3.70
CA TRP A 96 -7.59 -9.81 4.03
C TRP A 96 -6.08 -9.87 3.81
N ILE A 97 -5.49 -8.73 3.53
CA ILE A 97 -4.04 -8.58 3.42
C ILE A 97 -3.60 -7.43 4.32
N VAL A 98 -2.60 -7.68 5.13
CA VAL A 98 -2.09 -6.69 6.09
C VAL A 98 -0.58 -6.67 6.04
N MET A 99 0.02 -5.55 6.46
CA MET A 99 1.47 -5.49 6.61
C MET A 99 1.93 -6.45 7.70
N SER A 100 3.05 -7.14 7.45
CA SER A 100 3.74 -7.83 8.53
C SER A 100 4.47 -6.83 9.42
N ASP A 101 4.90 -7.24 10.60
CA ASP A 101 5.69 -6.38 11.47
C ASP A 101 6.98 -5.93 10.78
N ASP A 102 7.64 -6.83 10.06
CA ASP A 102 8.85 -6.51 9.30
C ASP A 102 8.56 -5.52 8.17
N GLY A 103 7.49 -5.76 7.41
CA GLY A 103 7.08 -4.84 6.35
C GLY A 103 6.78 -3.45 6.90
N CYS A 104 6.09 -3.39 8.04
CA CYS A 104 5.75 -2.13 8.70
C CYS A 104 7.01 -1.36 9.11
N ARG A 105 7.97 -2.03 9.76
CA ARG A 105 9.23 -1.39 10.17
C ARG A 105 10.01 -0.86 8.97
N ARG A 106 10.10 -1.63 7.90
CA ARG A 106 10.82 -1.23 6.70
C ARG A 106 10.17 -0.04 6.01
N MET A 107 8.85 -0.03 5.91
CA MET A 107 8.13 1.07 5.28
C MET A 107 8.23 2.35 6.11
N ARG A 108 8.09 2.27 7.43
CA ARG A 108 8.26 3.44 8.30
C ARG A 108 9.66 4.01 8.19
N ARG A 109 10.69 3.15 8.18
CA ARG A 109 12.08 3.58 8.04
C ARG A 109 12.29 4.30 6.70
N TRP A 110 11.73 3.75 5.62
CA TRP A 110 11.83 4.39 4.32
C TRP A 110 11.08 5.72 4.28
N LEU A 111 9.87 5.77 4.83
CA LEU A 111 9.08 7.00 4.87
C LEU A 111 9.76 8.10 5.67
N ASP A 112 10.51 7.74 6.71
CA ASP A 112 11.29 8.71 7.50
C ASP A 112 12.39 9.39 6.65
N THR A 113 12.81 8.77 5.56
CA THR A 113 13.82 9.35 4.64
C THR A 113 13.21 10.22 3.56
N GLN A 114 11.89 10.22 3.40
CA GLN A 114 11.23 10.96 2.34
C GLN A 114 11.12 12.44 2.66
N PRO A 115 11.06 13.31 1.62
CA PRO A 115 10.89 14.74 1.85
C PRO A 115 9.59 15.00 2.61
N ARG A 116 9.68 15.91 3.59
CA ARG A 116 8.48 16.38 4.28
C ARG A 116 7.85 17.49 3.45
N GLU A 117 6.54 17.46 3.37
CA GLU A 117 5.83 18.55 2.75
C GLU A 117 5.88 19.78 3.67
N ALA A 118 6.21 20.90 3.06
CA ALA A 118 6.24 22.15 3.78
C ALA A 118 4.84 22.62 4.16
#